data_2ee35d7e28fb59723616cf2fffd16e2d
#
_entry.id   2ee35d7e28fb59723616cf2fffd16e2d
#
_cell.length_a   1.000
_cell.length_b   1.000
_cell.length_c   1.000
_cell.angle_alpha   90.00
_cell.angle_beta   90.00
_cell.angle_gamma   90.00
#
_symmetry.space_group_name_H-M   'P 1'
#
loop_
_entity.id
_entity.type
_entity.pdbx_description
1 polymer ?
#
loop_
_entity_poly.entity_id
_entity_poly.type
_entity_poly.pdbx_seq_one_letter_code
_entity_poly.pdbx_strand_id
1 'polypeptide(L)'
;MTGLSSILASLSLGTSIVYFRGWQKLRVHSGGSIPLWRSICFPCGLLLIWLATNSTLARLDDELLTAHMVQHLLLMSVAPFLILWSRPKMPLLLGLPVGFVRSVVGPLSRTRLAHFISGLWGRLAFCWIVSIGVLIFWHVPFFFTAALNFEFWHLVEHSSFLAAGLLFWSPLVP
;
A
#
# COMPACT_ATOMS: atom_id res chain seq x y z
N MET A 1 21.26 3.32 -5.44
CA MET A 1 20.29 3.03 -4.35
C MET A 1 19.85 4.26 -3.53
N THR A 2 20.69 5.26 -3.28
CA THR A 2 20.34 6.46 -2.47
C THR A 2 19.22 7.33 -3.06
N GLY A 3 19.11 7.44 -4.39
CA GLY A 3 18.09 8.29 -5.02
C GLY A 3 16.66 7.74 -4.91
N LEU A 4 16.46 6.44 -5.13
CA LEU A 4 15.11 5.82 -5.07
C LEU A 4 14.58 5.80 -3.64
N SER A 5 15.42 5.49 -2.66
CA SER A 5 15.04 5.48 -1.24
C SER A 5 14.62 6.87 -0.74
N SER A 6 15.32 7.93 -1.15
CA SER A 6 14.94 9.31 -0.80
C SER A 6 13.64 9.75 -1.48
N ILE A 7 13.38 9.32 -2.72
CA ILE A 7 12.11 9.57 -3.41
C ILE A 7 10.96 8.86 -2.67
N LEU A 8 11.12 7.59 -2.34
CA LEU A 8 10.11 6.83 -1.60
C LEU A 8 9.85 7.43 -0.21
N ALA A 9 10.89 7.84 0.51
CA ALA A 9 10.74 8.53 1.80
C ALA A 9 9.97 9.85 1.65
N SER A 10 10.31 10.66 0.65
CA SER A 10 9.64 11.93 0.37
C SER A 10 8.17 11.75 -0.01
N LEU A 11 7.86 10.76 -0.84
CA LEU A 11 6.50 10.40 -1.22
C LEU A 11 5.70 9.90 -0.01
N SER A 12 6.28 9.05 0.83
CA SER A 12 5.65 8.54 2.05
C SER A 12 5.34 9.66 3.04
N LEU A 13 6.30 10.58 3.22
CA LEU A 13 6.12 11.75 4.08
C LEU A 13 5.04 12.69 3.52
N GLY A 14 5.12 13.03 2.24
CA GLY A 14 4.13 13.88 1.57
C GLY A 14 2.71 13.30 1.65
N THR A 15 2.57 12.00 1.39
CA THR A 15 1.29 11.31 1.49
C THR A 15 0.76 11.28 2.93
N SER A 16 1.64 11.10 3.92
CA SER A 16 1.28 11.16 5.34
C SER A 16 0.80 12.54 5.76
N ILE A 17 1.44 13.61 5.26
CA ILE A 17 1.01 15.00 5.52
C ILE A 17 -0.37 15.26 4.91
N VAL A 18 -0.58 14.86 3.66
CA VAL A 18 -1.89 15.00 2.99
C VAL A 18 -2.97 14.24 3.76
N TYR A 19 -2.68 13.01 4.16
CA TYR A 19 -3.60 12.20 4.97
C TYR A 19 -3.93 12.89 6.31
N PHE A 20 -2.92 13.36 7.03
CA PHE A 20 -3.12 14.00 8.34
C PHE A 20 -3.94 15.30 8.25
N ARG A 21 -3.66 16.15 7.24
CA ARG A 21 -4.46 17.36 6.96
C ARG A 21 -5.93 17.04 6.70
N GLY A 22 -6.18 16.02 5.90
CA GLY A 22 -7.55 15.58 5.61
C GLY A 22 -8.24 14.93 6.81
N TRP A 23 -7.50 14.16 7.60
CA TRP A 23 -8.00 13.56 8.84
C TRP A 23 -8.40 14.64 9.86
N GLN A 24 -7.60 15.71 10.02
CA GLN A 24 -7.96 16.84 10.87
C GLN A 24 -9.26 17.50 10.42
N LYS A 25 -9.40 17.80 9.12
CA LYS A 25 -10.64 18.35 8.56
C LYS A 25 -11.83 17.46 8.84
N LEU A 26 -11.69 16.16 8.58
CA LEU A 26 -12.75 15.18 8.81
C LEU A 26 -13.14 15.09 10.28
N ARG A 27 -12.18 15.11 11.19
CA ARG A 27 -12.40 15.07 12.63
C ARG A 27 -13.15 16.29 13.14
N VAL A 28 -12.82 17.48 12.66
CA VAL A 28 -13.53 18.73 13.01
C VAL A 28 -14.99 18.65 12.56
N HIS A 29 -15.26 18.20 11.34
CA HIS A 29 -16.62 18.06 10.81
C HIS A 29 -17.45 16.96 11.51
N SER A 30 -16.79 15.92 12.01
CA SER A 30 -17.45 14.82 12.72
C SER A 30 -17.60 15.02 14.24
N GLY A 31 -17.36 16.23 14.75
CA GLY A 31 -17.45 16.53 16.19
C GLY A 31 -16.46 15.71 17.04
N GLY A 32 -15.33 15.32 16.51
CA GLY A 32 -14.29 14.58 17.24
C GLY A 32 -14.50 13.07 17.37
N SER A 33 -15.54 12.51 16.75
CA SER A 33 -15.89 11.07 16.85
C SER A 33 -14.88 10.13 16.20
N ILE A 34 -13.95 10.65 15.37
CA ILE A 34 -12.93 9.82 14.69
C ILE A 34 -11.75 9.58 15.64
N PRO A 35 -11.41 8.32 15.93
CA PRO A 35 -10.37 7.98 16.88
C PRO A 35 -8.97 8.35 16.39
N LEU A 36 -8.11 8.79 17.33
CA LEU A 36 -6.73 9.22 17.06
C LEU A 36 -5.86 8.10 16.49
N TRP A 37 -6.06 6.85 16.90
CA TRP A 37 -5.25 5.73 16.41
C TRP A 37 -5.29 5.57 14.88
N ARG A 38 -6.39 5.98 14.21
CA ARG A 38 -6.46 5.97 12.74
C ARG A 38 -5.45 6.91 12.10
N SER A 39 -5.17 8.07 12.73
CA SER A 39 -4.17 9.00 12.21
C SER A 39 -2.74 8.46 12.28
N ILE A 40 -2.51 7.46 13.14
CA ILE A 40 -1.20 6.82 13.34
C ILE A 40 -1.07 5.59 12.44
N CYS A 41 -2.12 4.81 12.25
CA CYS A 41 -2.05 3.57 11.45
C CYS A 41 -1.58 3.82 10.01
N PHE A 42 -2.02 4.89 9.37
CA PHE A 42 -1.64 5.19 7.99
C PHE A 42 -0.14 5.46 7.82
N PRO A 43 0.47 6.45 8.53
CA PRO A 43 1.90 6.67 8.44
C PRO A 43 2.74 5.49 8.94
N CYS A 44 2.26 4.71 9.92
CA CYS A 44 2.92 3.47 10.34
C CYS A 44 2.95 2.44 9.21
N GLY A 45 1.86 2.26 8.46
CA GLY A 45 1.83 1.38 7.30
C GLY A 45 2.82 1.82 6.21
N LEU A 46 2.90 3.11 5.91
CA LEU A 46 3.88 3.66 4.96
C LEU A 46 5.32 3.53 5.47
N LEU A 47 5.55 3.73 6.76
CA LEU A 47 6.86 3.53 7.39
C LEU A 47 7.30 2.06 7.29
N LEU A 48 6.39 1.11 7.50
CA LEU A 48 6.70 -0.31 7.35
C LEU A 48 7.08 -0.68 5.91
N ILE A 49 6.40 -0.11 4.90
CA ILE A 49 6.81 -0.28 3.50
C ILE A 49 8.24 0.24 3.29
N TRP A 50 8.52 1.45 3.78
CA TRP A 50 9.86 2.03 3.66
C TRP A 50 10.91 1.20 4.39
N LEU A 51 10.63 0.74 5.61
CA LEU A 51 11.54 -0.14 6.38
C LEU A 51 11.77 -1.46 5.66
N ALA A 52 10.74 -2.10 5.14
CA ALA A 52 10.87 -3.36 4.42
C ALA A 52 11.76 -3.22 3.18
N THR A 53 11.69 -2.09 2.46
CA THR A 53 12.37 -1.91 1.17
C THR A 53 13.71 -1.16 1.26
N ASN A 54 14.02 -0.47 2.38
CA ASN A 54 15.18 0.44 2.46
C ASN A 54 16.00 0.33 3.74
N SER A 55 15.68 -0.60 4.66
CA SER A 55 16.40 -0.75 5.93
C SER A 55 17.53 -1.78 5.84
N THR A 56 18.15 -2.05 7.00
CA THR A 56 19.10 -3.16 7.16
C THR A 56 18.47 -4.51 6.79
N LEU A 57 17.15 -4.65 6.95
CA LEU A 57 16.39 -5.82 6.53
C LEU A 57 16.51 -6.05 5.01
N ALA A 58 16.45 -4.97 4.22
CA ALA A 58 16.64 -5.02 2.78
C ALA A 58 18.09 -5.34 2.33
N ARG A 59 19.07 -5.19 3.23
CA ARG A 59 20.45 -5.60 2.95
C ARG A 59 20.72 -7.04 3.33
N LEU A 60 20.04 -7.54 4.36
CA LEU A 60 20.11 -8.93 4.79
C LEU A 60 19.31 -9.89 3.90
N ASP A 61 18.48 -9.34 3.01
CA ASP A 61 17.67 -10.06 2.05
C ASP A 61 18.53 -10.91 1.09
N ASP A 62 19.63 -10.35 0.61
CA ASP A 62 20.58 -11.03 -0.26
C ASP A 62 21.34 -12.18 0.45
N GLU A 63 21.44 -12.13 1.78
CA GLU A 63 22.21 -13.10 2.57
C GLU A 63 21.31 -14.12 3.30
N LEU A 64 20.09 -13.71 3.70
CA LEU A 64 19.20 -14.49 4.54
C LEU A 64 17.80 -14.61 3.93
N LEU A 65 17.47 -15.77 3.42
CA LEU A 65 16.12 -16.09 2.94
C LEU A 65 15.01 -15.77 3.97
N THR A 66 15.32 -15.87 5.27
CA THR A 66 14.39 -15.49 6.33
C THR A 66 14.08 -13.99 6.31
N ALA A 67 15.07 -13.13 6.05
CA ALA A 67 14.86 -11.69 5.96
C ALA A 67 13.97 -11.35 4.76
N HIS A 68 14.21 -11.98 3.61
CA HIS A 68 13.38 -11.90 2.42
C HIS A 68 11.91 -12.28 2.70
N MET A 69 11.67 -13.41 3.35
CA MET A 69 10.31 -13.83 3.71
C MET A 69 9.63 -12.87 4.70
N VAL A 70 10.38 -12.27 5.63
CA VAL A 70 9.84 -11.25 6.55
C VAL A 70 9.42 -9.98 5.79
N GLN A 71 10.18 -9.55 4.78
CA GLN A 71 9.79 -8.42 3.93
C GLN A 71 8.47 -8.69 3.20
N HIS A 72 8.32 -9.86 2.60
CA HIS A 72 7.07 -10.25 1.94
C HIS A 72 5.89 -10.26 2.91
N LEU A 73 6.08 -10.78 4.13
CA LEU A 73 5.05 -10.76 5.16
C LEU A 73 4.67 -9.33 5.57
N LEU A 74 5.63 -8.44 5.72
CA LEU A 74 5.38 -7.03 6.02
C LEU A 74 4.62 -6.33 4.90
N LEU A 75 5.03 -6.53 3.65
CA LEU A 75 4.43 -5.90 2.48
C LEU A 75 3.04 -6.46 2.14
N MET A 76 2.80 -7.76 2.31
CA MET A 76 1.52 -8.38 1.97
C MET A 76 0.50 -8.36 3.11
N SER A 77 0.95 -8.39 4.36
CA SER A 77 0.04 -8.53 5.50
C SER A 77 -0.04 -7.26 6.34
N VAL A 78 1.06 -6.84 6.97
CA VAL A 78 1.02 -5.84 8.04
C VAL A 78 0.81 -4.43 7.50
N ALA A 79 1.60 -4.02 6.52
CA ALA A 79 1.51 -2.66 5.98
C ALA A 79 0.17 -2.39 5.27
N PRO A 80 -0.35 -3.27 4.37
CA PRO A 80 -1.66 -3.09 3.77
C PRO A 80 -2.80 -3.05 4.78
N PHE A 81 -2.75 -3.92 5.79
CA PHE A 81 -3.74 -3.93 6.86
C PHE A 81 -3.80 -2.59 7.59
N LEU A 82 -2.67 -2.05 8.05
CA LEU A 82 -2.63 -0.76 8.75
C LEU A 82 -3.11 0.39 7.86
N ILE A 83 -2.70 0.40 6.59
CA ILE A 83 -3.14 1.42 5.63
C ILE A 83 -4.66 1.39 5.47
N LEU A 84 -5.25 0.22 5.22
CA LEU A 84 -6.69 0.09 5.00
C LEU A 84 -7.48 0.33 6.29
N TRP A 85 -6.98 -0.14 7.44
CA TRP A 85 -7.61 0.05 8.75
C TRP A 85 -7.74 1.53 9.13
N SER A 86 -6.84 2.38 8.64
CA SER A 86 -6.92 3.83 8.81
C SER A 86 -8.07 4.49 8.04
N ARG A 87 -8.72 3.78 7.09
CA ARG A 87 -9.76 4.28 6.15
C ARG A 87 -9.27 5.51 5.35
N PRO A 88 -8.22 5.35 4.54
CA PRO A 88 -7.48 6.49 3.97
C PRO A 88 -8.24 7.26 2.89
N LYS A 89 -9.28 6.70 2.28
CA LYS A 89 -9.99 7.29 1.13
C LYS A 89 -10.46 8.72 1.41
N MET A 90 -11.26 8.92 2.46
CA MET A 90 -11.82 10.24 2.80
C MET A 90 -10.75 11.24 3.27
N PRO A 91 -9.84 10.89 4.21
CA PRO A 91 -8.76 11.79 4.59
C PRO A 91 -7.88 12.22 3.42
N LEU A 92 -7.48 11.30 2.53
CA LEU A 92 -6.66 11.65 1.37
C LEU A 92 -7.40 12.62 0.42
N LEU A 93 -8.68 12.37 0.13
CA LEU A 93 -9.47 13.27 -0.71
C LEU A 93 -9.63 14.67 -0.10
N LEU A 94 -9.87 14.78 1.19
CA LEU A 94 -10.02 16.06 1.90
C LEU A 94 -8.68 16.78 2.13
N GLY A 95 -7.57 16.05 2.16
CA GLY A 95 -6.22 16.59 2.29
C GLY A 95 -5.68 17.20 1.01
N LEU A 96 -6.12 16.69 -0.14
CA LEU A 96 -5.73 17.21 -1.45
C LEU A 96 -6.38 18.57 -1.77
N PRO A 97 -5.74 19.40 -2.62
CA PRO A 97 -6.35 20.64 -3.13
C PRO A 97 -7.65 20.32 -3.89
N VAL A 98 -8.70 21.12 -3.64
CA VAL A 98 -10.02 20.91 -4.26
C VAL A 98 -9.95 20.94 -5.79
N GLY A 99 -9.09 21.80 -6.36
CA GLY A 99 -8.85 21.85 -7.80
C GLY A 99 -8.37 20.51 -8.36
N PHE A 100 -7.38 19.89 -7.71
CA PHE A 100 -6.83 18.59 -8.11
C PHE A 100 -7.87 17.47 -8.00
N VAL A 101 -8.64 17.45 -6.93
CA VAL A 101 -9.71 16.46 -6.75
C VAL A 101 -10.76 16.59 -7.84
N ARG A 102 -11.16 17.83 -8.19
CA ARG A 102 -12.17 18.08 -9.22
C ARG A 102 -11.68 17.79 -10.65
N SER A 103 -10.42 18.15 -10.96
CA SER A 103 -9.89 18.03 -12.33
C SER A 103 -9.33 16.64 -12.66
N VAL A 104 -8.83 15.91 -11.68
CA VAL A 104 -8.16 14.62 -11.89
C VAL A 104 -8.95 13.46 -11.28
N VAL A 105 -9.21 13.50 -9.97
CA VAL A 105 -9.82 12.37 -9.27
C VAL A 105 -11.28 12.16 -9.68
N GLY A 106 -12.03 13.25 -9.82
CA GLY A 106 -13.45 13.21 -10.22
C GLY A 106 -13.68 12.54 -11.58
N PRO A 107 -13.05 13.00 -12.67
CA PRO A 107 -13.17 12.36 -13.98
C PRO A 107 -12.69 10.91 -13.98
N LEU A 108 -11.54 10.63 -13.33
CA LEU A 108 -10.97 9.27 -13.27
C LEU A 108 -11.91 8.28 -12.56
N SER A 109 -12.54 8.70 -11.46
CA SER A 109 -13.48 7.85 -10.72
C SER A 109 -14.77 7.53 -11.48
N ARG A 110 -15.12 8.33 -12.49
CA ARG A 110 -16.32 8.14 -13.33
C ARG A 110 -16.07 7.26 -14.56
N THR A 111 -14.83 6.83 -14.79
CA THR A 111 -14.52 5.96 -15.93
C THR A 111 -15.16 4.57 -15.77
N ARG A 112 -15.55 3.95 -16.90
CA ARG A 112 -16.05 2.56 -16.90
C ARG A 112 -15.04 1.59 -16.29
N LEU A 113 -13.75 1.83 -16.52
CA LEU A 113 -12.66 1.05 -15.94
C LEU A 113 -12.64 1.15 -14.41
N ALA A 114 -12.78 2.36 -13.84
CA ALA A 114 -12.83 2.55 -12.39
C ALA A 114 -14.02 1.82 -11.76
N HIS A 115 -15.20 1.86 -12.39
CA HIS A 115 -16.37 1.13 -11.92
C HIS A 115 -16.20 -0.39 -12.03
N PHE A 116 -15.62 -0.87 -13.13
CA PHE A 116 -15.31 -2.29 -13.29
C PHE A 116 -14.34 -2.79 -12.23
N ILE A 117 -13.23 -2.08 -12.03
CA ILE A 117 -12.23 -2.41 -10.99
C ILE A 117 -12.86 -2.38 -9.59
N SER A 118 -13.63 -1.35 -9.26
CA SER A 118 -14.31 -1.27 -7.96
C SER A 118 -15.31 -2.40 -7.74
N GLY A 119 -16.00 -2.84 -8.79
CA GLY A 119 -16.89 -4.01 -8.75
C GLY A 119 -16.16 -5.33 -8.52
N LEU A 120 -14.97 -5.50 -9.09
CA LEU A 120 -14.12 -6.67 -8.84
C LEU A 120 -13.53 -6.64 -7.42
N TRP A 121 -13.13 -5.47 -6.95
CA TRP A 121 -12.56 -5.29 -5.62
C TRP A 121 -13.55 -5.56 -4.46
N GLY A 122 -14.84 -5.44 -4.72
CA GLY A 122 -15.89 -5.83 -3.78
C GLY A 122 -16.14 -7.35 -3.71
N ARG A 123 -15.52 -8.15 -4.59
CA ARG A 123 -15.71 -9.61 -4.63
C ARG A 123 -14.62 -10.33 -3.85
N LEU A 124 -14.94 -10.75 -2.62
CA LEU A 124 -14.01 -11.41 -1.70
C LEU A 124 -13.22 -12.56 -2.36
N ALA A 125 -13.94 -13.46 -3.03
CA ALA A 125 -13.32 -14.61 -3.69
C ALA A 125 -12.31 -14.20 -4.78
N PHE A 126 -12.63 -13.18 -5.59
CA PHE A 126 -11.73 -12.67 -6.61
C PHE A 126 -10.45 -12.09 -5.98
N CYS A 127 -10.59 -11.26 -4.95
CA CYS A 127 -9.46 -10.64 -4.26
C CYS A 127 -8.52 -11.69 -3.67
N TRP A 128 -9.08 -12.74 -3.07
CA TRP A 128 -8.29 -13.82 -2.47
C TRP A 128 -7.61 -14.70 -3.52
N ILE A 129 -8.32 -15.07 -4.57
CA ILE A 129 -7.73 -15.89 -5.65
C ILE A 129 -6.54 -15.16 -6.29
N VAL A 130 -6.69 -13.87 -6.58
CA VAL A 130 -5.60 -13.07 -7.16
C VAL A 130 -4.43 -12.96 -6.19
N SER A 131 -4.69 -12.70 -4.90
CA SER A 131 -3.63 -12.57 -3.90
C SER A 131 -2.86 -13.86 -3.68
N ILE A 132 -3.57 -15.00 -3.60
CA ILE A 132 -2.95 -16.32 -3.51
C ILE A 132 -2.20 -16.65 -4.80
N GLY A 133 -2.76 -16.31 -5.96
CA GLY A 133 -2.11 -16.49 -7.26
C GLY A 133 -0.77 -15.75 -7.37
N VAL A 134 -0.70 -14.50 -6.90
CA VAL A 134 0.55 -13.74 -6.83
C VAL A 134 1.57 -14.41 -5.91
N LEU A 135 1.11 -14.88 -4.74
CA LEU A 135 1.97 -15.60 -3.81
C LEU A 135 2.59 -16.85 -4.45
N ILE A 136 1.75 -17.69 -5.06
CA ILE A 136 2.20 -18.93 -5.71
C ILE A 136 3.12 -18.63 -6.89
N PHE A 137 2.78 -17.62 -7.70
CA PHE A 137 3.56 -17.21 -8.88
C PHE A 137 5.03 -16.93 -8.52
N TRP A 138 5.27 -16.12 -7.50
CA TRP A 138 6.61 -15.76 -7.06
C TRP A 138 7.36 -16.91 -6.36
N HIS A 139 6.65 -17.93 -5.87
CA HIS A 139 7.27 -19.14 -5.30
C HIS A 139 7.64 -20.19 -6.34
N VAL A 140 7.31 -19.97 -7.63
CA VAL A 140 7.83 -20.82 -8.72
C VAL A 140 9.33 -20.58 -8.85
N PRO A 141 10.21 -21.62 -8.84
CA PRO A 141 11.67 -21.46 -8.78
C PRO A 141 12.25 -20.54 -9.85
N PHE A 142 11.69 -20.53 -11.05
CA PHE A 142 12.12 -19.67 -12.14
C PHE A 142 11.96 -18.17 -11.80
N PHE A 143 10.79 -17.75 -11.34
CA PHE A 143 10.51 -16.35 -11.01
C PHE A 143 11.21 -15.93 -9.72
N PHE A 144 11.26 -16.81 -8.74
CA PHE A 144 12.02 -16.61 -7.50
C PHE A 144 13.50 -16.34 -7.79
N THR A 145 14.14 -17.19 -8.61
CA THR A 145 15.54 -16.99 -9.01
C THR A 145 15.74 -15.70 -9.82
N ALA A 146 14.77 -15.34 -10.68
CA ALA A 146 14.83 -14.09 -11.42
C ALA A 146 14.75 -12.87 -10.48
N ALA A 147 13.90 -12.90 -9.46
CA ALA A 147 13.80 -11.83 -8.48
C ALA A 147 15.08 -11.66 -7.65
N LEU A 148 15.73 -12.74 -7.27
CA LEU A 148 17.02 -12.70 -6.55
C LEU A 148 18.18 -12.15 -7.40
N ASN A 149 18.17 -12.37 -8.70
CA ASN A 149 19.30 -12.00 -9.57
C ASN A 149 19.16 -10.64 -10.26
N PHE A 150 17.94 -10.09 -10.35
CA PHE A 150 17.68 -8.87 -11.10
C PHE A 150 16.86 -7.86 -10.26
N GLU A 151 17.44 -6.70 -9.99
CA GLU A 151 16.80 -5.62 -9.21
C GLU A 151 15.42 -5.22 -9.74
N PHE A 152 15.21 -5.22 -11.05
CA PHE A 152 13.91 -4.94 -11.66
C PHE A 152 12.85 -5.97 -11.26
N TRP A 153 13.15 -7.26 -11.32
CA TRP A 153 12.22 -8.32 -10.94
C TRP A 153 11.93 -8.32 -9.45
N HIS A 154 12.92 -8.02 -8.62
CA HIS A 154 12.76 -7.84 -7.18
C HIS A 154 11.80 -6.66 -6.86
N LEU A 155 11.94 -5.53 -7.58
CA LEU A 155 11.00 -4.41 -7.44
C LEU A 155 9.58 -4.78 -7.87
N VAL A 156 9.42 -5.52 -8.96
CA VAL A 156 8.12 -6.02 -9.43
C VAL A 156 7.50 -6.98 -8.42
N GLU A 157 8.30 -7.87 -7.85
CA GLU A 157 7.88 -8.79 -6.79
C GLU A 157 7.33 -8.04 -5.59
N HIS A 158 8.10 -7.15 -4.97
CA HIS A 158 7.67 -6.36 -3.80
C HIS A 158 6.43 -5.51 -4.09
N SER A 159 6.36 -4.87 -5.27
CA SER A 159 5.20 -4.08 -5.69
C SER A 159 3.94 -4.94 -5.84
N SER A 160 4.10 -6.15 -6.39
CA SER A 160 3.00 -7.10 -6.57
C SER A 160 2.51 -7.67 -5.24
N PHE A 161 3.39 -7.94 -4.28
CA PHE A 161 3.01 -8.37 -2.93
C PHE A 161 2.25 -7.28 -2.18
N LEU A 162 2.70 -6.02 -2.28
CA LEU A 162 1.98 -4.90 -1.69
C LEU A 162 0.58 -4.73 -2.30
N ALA A 163 0.47 -4.81 -3.63
CA ALA A 163 -0.80 -4.73 -4.34
C ALA A 163 -1.73 -5.91 -3.98
N ALA A 164 -1.19 -7.13 -3.93
CA ALA A 164 -1.91 -8.32 -3.50
C ALA A 164 -2.40 -8.21 -2.05
N GLY A 165 -1.58 -7.67 -1.15
CA GLY A 165 -1.96 -7.41 0.24
C GLY A 165 -3.10 -6.39 0.37
N LEU A 166 -3.02 -5.27 -0.35
CA LEU A 166 -4.10 -4.28 -0.40
C LEU A 166 -5.39 -4.89 -0.97
N LEU A 167 -5.27 -5.73 -1.99
CA LEU A 167 -6.40 -6.45 -2.57
C LEU A 167 -7.00 -7.44 -1.58
N PHE A 168 -6.17 -8.24 -0.90
CA PHE A 168 -6.58 -9.23 0.09
C PHE A 168 -7.38 -8.62 1.26
N TRP A 169 -6.87 -7.52 1.83
CA TRP A 169 -7.45 -6.88 3.01
C TRP A 169 -8.63 -5.96 2.68
N SER A 170 -8.74 -5.47 1.43
CA SER A 170 -9.76 -4.49 1.05
C SER A 170 -11.21 -4.90 1.30
N PRO A 171 -11.65 -6.15 1.10
CA PRO A 171 -13.02 -6.57 1.41
C PRO A 171 -13.24 -6.91 2.89
N LEU A 172 -12.16 -7.08 3.67
CA LEU A 172 -12.24 -7.45 5.09
C LEU A 172 -12.24 -6.21 6.00
N VAL A 173 -11.61 -5.13 5.53
CA VAL A 173 -11.51 -3.88 6.29
C VAL A 173 -12.55 -2.88 5.77
N PRO A 174 -13.60 -2.58 6.54
CA PRO A 174 -14.71 -1.74 6.13
C PRO A 174 -14.35 -0.26 5.98
#